data_9abdea6691a4c3eacb47d58dfb2cc441
#
_entry.id   9abdea6691a4c3eacb47d58dfb2cc441
#
_cell.length_a   1.000
_cell.length_b   1.000
_cell.length_c   1.000
_cell.angle_alpha   90.00
_cell.angle_beta   90.00
_cell.angle_gamma   90.00
#
_symmetry.space_group_name_H-M   'P 1'
#
loop_
_entity.id
_entity.type
_entity.pdbx_description
1 polymer ?
#
loop_
_entity_poly.entity_id
_entity_poly.type
_entity_poly.pdbx_seq_one_letter_code
_entity_poly.pdbx_strand_id
1 'polypeptide(L)'
;LAKPAKKLKINRKLKLKSPSAQDINLMVDGVDEETGGRFIKFPENITDLNSMNDLLDKYGEIPLPPYIKNSEEESFHEKSYQTEYATNPGAVAAPTAGLHLSKSLISNLKKKGVIILPITLHVGYGTFKPIDQEDLSNLKLHKEWVSVNKEVVEEIKRIKKTDRRIIAIGTTSVRALESCYSHEINDFIPIAKYVDLVIK
;
A
#
# COMPACT_ATOMS: atom_id res chain seq x y z
N LEU A 1 -4.64 -12.35 -7.00
CA LEU A 1 -5.41 -13.02 -5.96
C LEU A 1 -6.06 -14.29 -6.50
N ALA A 2 -5.75 -15.46 -5.92
CA ALA A 2 -6.36 -16.72 -6.34
C ALA A 2 -7.53 -17.08 -5.42
N LYS A 3 -8.71 -17.26 -5.98
CA LYS A 3 -9.90 -17.74 -5.25
C LYS A 3 -10.41 -19.05 -5.87
N PRO A 4 -10.72 -20.07 -5.07
CA PRO A 4 -10.41 -20.20 -3.63
C PRO A 4 -8.96 -20.69 -3.40
N ALA A 5 -8.20 -19.98 -2.54
CA ALA A 5 -6.81 -20.32 -2.22
C ALA A 5 -6.63 -21.76 -1.69
N LYS A 6 -7.64 -22.30 -0.98
CA LYS A 6 -7.65 -23.68 -0.45
C LYS A 6 -7.46 -24.76 -1.53
N LYS A 7 -7.80 -24.49 -2.81
CA LYS A 7 -7.59 -25.42 -3.93
C LYS A 7 -6.14 -25.43 -4.42
N LEU A 8 -5.33 -24.45 -4.03
CA LEU A 8 -3.92 -24.35 -4.40
C LEU A 8 -3.06 -25.14 -3.40
N LYS A 9 -2.86 -26.41 -3.71
CA LYS A 9 -2.00 -27.31 -2.92
C LYS A 9 -0.52 -27.06 -3.24
N ILE A 10 0.38 -27.35 -2.30
CA ILE A 10 1.83 -27.29 -2.49
C ILE A 10 2.21 -28.14 -3.71
N ASN A 11 3.22 -27.74 -4.45
CA ASN A 11 3.70 -28.33 -5.71
C ASN A 11 2.70 -28.22 -6.89
N ARG A 12 1.58 -27.50 -6.73
CA ARG A 12 0.69 -27.25 -7.87
C ARG A 12 1.33 -26.26 -8.83
N LYS A 13 1.41 -26.63 -10.10
CA LYS A 13 1.82 -25.73 -11.19
C LYS A 13 0.68 -24.76 -11.50
N LEU A 14 1.02 -23.49 -11.65
CA LEU A 14 0.16 -22.40 -12.05
C LEU A 14 0.70 -21.82 -13.35
N LYS A 15 -0.19 -21.26 -14.14
CA LYS A 15 0.16 -20.62 -15.40
C LYS A 15 -0.34 -19.18 -15.36
N LEU A 16 0.58 -18.22 -15.39
CA LEU A 16 0.25 -16.82 -15.62
C LEU A 16 0.08 -16.61 -17.11
N LYS A 17 -1.05 -16.04 -17.48
CA LYS A 17 -1.37 -15.67 -18.85
C LYS A 17 -1.34 -14.16 -19.00
N SER A 18 -0.84 -13.67 -20.11
CA SER A 18 -0.94 -12.28 -20.51
C SER A 18 -1.35 -12.21 -21.98
N PRO A 19 -2.23 -11.28 -22.37
CA PRO A 19 -2.59 -11.06 -23.77
C PRO A 19 -1.39 -10.61 -24.62
N SER A 20 -0.40 -9.96 -24.00
CA SER A 20 0.72 -9.30 -24.66
C SER A 20 2.07 -9.97 -24.47
N ALA A 21 2.14 -11.05 -23.67
CA ALA A 21 3.41 -11.73 -23.37
C ALA A 21 3.26 -13.26 -23.33
N GLN A 22 4.42 -13.96 -23.38
CA GLN A 22 4.47 -15.41 -23.30
C GLN A 22 4.03 -15.91 -21.91
N ASP A 23 3.22 -16.96 -21.87
CA ASP A 23 2.78 -17.59 -20.62
C ASP A 23 3.95 -18.00 -19.72
N ILE A 24 3.81 -17.75 -18.41
CA ILE A 24 4.82 -18.10 -17.40
C ILE A 24 4.28 -19.20 -16.48
N ASN A 25 5.13 -20.19 -16.22
CA ASN A 25 4.83 -21.25 -15.26
C ASN A 25 5.35 -20.86 -13.87
N LEU A 26 4.48 -20.97 -12.89
CA LEU A 26 4.75 -20.76 -11.46
C LEU A 26 4.48 -22.05 -10.70
N MET A 27 4.95 -22.13 -9.47
CA MET A 27 4.67 -23.26 -8.59
C MET A 27 4.29 -22.79 -7.20
N VAL A 28 3.30 -23.44 -6.61
CA VAL A 28 2.96 -23.23 -5.19
C VAL A 28 4.02 -23.91 -4.33
N ASP A 29 4.79 -23.13 -3.61
CA ASP A 29 5.92 -23.59 -2.79
C ASP A 29 5.54 -23.85 -1.33
N GLY A 30 4.54 -23.12 -0.80
CA GLY A 30 4.14 -23.24 0.59
C GLY A 30 2.80 -22.59 0.87
N VAL A 31 2.39 -22.71 2.13
CA VAL A 31 1.20 -22.06 2.71
C VAL A 31 1.66 -21.11 3.80
N ASP A 32 1.18 -19.90 3.76
CA ASP A 32 1.30 -18.96 4.86
C ASP A 32 0.17 -19.26 5.86
N GLU A 33 0.51 -19.80 7.02
CA GLU A 33 -0.45 -20.20 8.05
C GLU A 33 -1.13 -19.00 8.70
N GLU A 34 -0.47 -17.85 8.77
CA GLU A 34 -1.01 -16.64 9.41
C GLU A 34 -2.11 -15.99 8.54
N THR A 35 -1.89 -15.90 7.24
CA THR A 35 -2.82 -15.23 6.33
C THR A 35 -3.70 -16.19 5.53
N GLY A 36 -3.35 -17.49 5.49
CA GLY A 36 -3.93 -18.48 4.58
C GLY A 36 -3.50 -18.29 3.12
N GLY A 37 -2.50 -17.46 2.90
CA GLY A 37 -1.88 -17.19 1.61
C GLY A 37 -1.11 -18.38 1.05
N ARG A 38 -0.49 -18.19 -0.10
CA ARG A 38 0.38 -19.19 -0.75
C ARG A 38 1.69 -18.55 -1.12
N PHE A 39 2.79 -19.21 -0.75
CA PHE A 39 4.10 -18.88 -1.29
C PHE A 39 4.18 -19.39 -2.72
N ILE A 40 4.59 -18.53 -3.63
CA ILE A 40 4.70 -18.85 -5.05
C ILE A 40 6.17 -18.78 -5.45
N LYS A 41 6.67 -19.87 -6.01
CA LYS A 41 8.00 -19.91 -6.61
C LYS A 41 7.93 -19.39 -8.05
N PHE A 42 8.67 -18.32 -8.29
CA PHE A 42 8.84 -17.71 -9.62
C PHE A 42 9.97 -18.39 -10.40
N PRO A 43 10.05 -18.19 -11.74
CA PRO A 43 11.17 -18.61 -12.54
C PRO A 43 12.50 -18.02 -12.04
N GLU A 44 13.61 -18.71 -12.30
CA GLU A 44 14.95 -18.35 -11.79
C GLU A 44 15.49 -17.01 -12.31
N ASN A 45 14.92 -16.48 -13.39
CA ASN A 45 15.28 -15.16 -13.93
C ASN A 45 14.63 -14.00 -13.17
N ILE A 46 13.73 -14.26 -12.21
CA ILE A 46 13.16 -13.25 -11.32
C ILE A 46 13.96 -13.25 -10.02
N THR A 47 15.01 -12.41 -9.97
CA THR A 47 16.02 -12.44 -8.91
C THR A 47 16.03 -11.20 -8.02
N ASP A 48 15.40 -10.11 -8.48
CA ASP A 48 15.40 -8.82 -7.81
C ASP A 48 14.06 -8.08 -7.95
N LEU A 49 13.95 -6.91 -7.30
CA LEU A 49 12.75 -6.10 -7.35
C LEU A 49 12.43 -5.56 -8.75
N ASN A 50 13.44 -5.31 -9.59
CA ASN A 50 13.22 -4.77 -10.92
C ASN A 50 12.59 -5.85 -11.82
N SER A 51 13.16 -7.05 -11.84
CA SER A 51 12.60 -8.19 -12.58
C SER A 51 11.20 -8.58 -12.09
N MET A 52 10.93 -8.43 -10.78
CA MET A 52 9.60 -8.63 -10.22
C MET A 52 8.61 -7.55 -10.69
N ASN A 53 9.00 -6.27 -10.67
CA ASN A 53 8.17 -5.18 -11.16
C ASN A 53 7.86 -5.34 -12.66
N ASP A 54 8.87 -5.67 -13.48
CA ASP A 54 8.67 -5.96 -14.91
C ASP A 54 7.68 -7.11 -15.14
N LEU A 55 7.69 -8.11 -14.25
CA LEU A 55 6.73 -9.21 -14.30
C LEU A 55 5.33 -8.72 -13.93
N LEU A 56 5.20 -7.94 -12.85
CA LEU A 56 3.93 -7.39 -12.40
C LEU A 56 3.33 -6.44 -13.44
N ASP A 57 4.13 -5.65 -14.13
CA ASP A 57 3.67 -4.76 -15.20
C ASP A 57 3.14 -5.52 -16.42
N LYS A 58 3.65 -6.73 -16.68
CA LYS A 58 3.25 -7.57 -17.82
C LYS A 58 2.07 -8.49 -17.52
N TYR A 59 1.94 -8.96 -16.30
CA TYR A 59 1.00 -10.02 -15.91
C TYR A 59 0.10 -9.65 -14.74
N GLY A 60 0.41 -8.55 -14.04
CA GLY A 60 -0.35 -8.10 -12.90
C GLY A 60 -1.58 -7.29 -13.31
N GLU A 61 -2.58 -7.33 -12.47
CA GLU A 61 -3.75 -6.47 -12.51
C GLU A 61 -3.83 -5.73 -11.18
N ILE A 62 -4.24 -4.45 -11.21
CA ILE A 62 -4.44 -3.69 -9.98
C ILE A 62 -5.63 -4.27 -9.23
N PRO A 63 -5.46 -4.74 -7.98
CA PRO A 63 -6.57 -5.24 -7.19
C PRO A 63 -7.49 -4.07 -6.80
N LEU A 64 -8.68 -4.03 -7.38
CA LEU A 64 -9.68 -3.03 -7.04
C LEU A 64 -10.49 -3.45 -5.81
N PRO A 65 -10.92 -2.50 -4.97
CA PRO A 65 -11.85 -2.77 -3.89
C PRO A 65 -13.16 -3.39 -4.40
N PRO A 66 -13.83 -4.26 -3.62
CA PRO A 66 -15.03 -4.97 -4.06
C PRO A 66 -16.21 -4.09 -4.46
N TYR A 67 -16.24 -2.83 -3.99
CA TYR A 67 -17.28 -1.86 -4.33
C TYR A 67 -17.06 -1.16 -5.68
N ILE A 68 -15.86 -1.25 -6.25
CA ILE A 68 -15.57 -0.80 -7.61
C ILE A 68 -15.93 -1.95 -8.54
N LYS A 69 -17.01 -1.79 -9.32
CA LYS A 69 -17.39 -2.79 -10.32
C LYS A 69 -16.45 -2.64 -11.52
N ASN A 70 -15.96 -3.77 -12.02
CA ASN A 70 -15.24 -3.80 -13.31
C ASN A 70 -16.20 -3.29 -14.39
N SER A 71 -15.98 -2.09 -14.88
CA SER A 71 -16.58 -1.61 -16.13
C SER A 71 -15.70 -2.07 -17.28
N GLU A 72 -16.24 -2.13 -18.48
CA GLU A 72 -15.56 -2.63 -19.70
C GLU A 72 -14.27 -1.84 -20.08
N GLU A 73 -13.91 -0.79 -19.31
CA GLU A 73 -12.71 0.03 -19.49
C GLU A 73 -11.65 -0.28 -18.42
N GLU A 74 -11.11 -1.50 -18.40
CA GLU A 74 -10.04 -1.91 -17.46
C GLU A 74 -8.83 -0.97 -17.48
N SER A 75 -8.43 -0.46 -18.66
CA SER A 75 -7.31 0.47 -18.80
C SER A 75 -7.51 1.83 -18.11
N PHE A 76 -8.77 2.24 -17.88
CA PHE A 76 -9.09 3.46 -17.16
C PHE A 76 -8.87 3.29 -15.66
N HIS A 77 -9.18 2.10 -15.12
CA HIS A 77 -9.02 1.82 -13.68
C HIS A 77 -7.56 1.75 -13.24
N GLU A 78 -6.67 1.20 -14.06
CA GLU A 78 -5.24 1.13 -13.75
C GLU A 78 -4.62 2.52 -13.54
N LYS A 79 -4.95 3.48 -14.41
CA LYS A 79 -4.43 4.85 -14.31
C LYS A 79 -5.13 5.67 -13.24
N SER A 80 -6.39 5.37 -12.94
CA SER A 80 -7.23 6.17 -12.03
C SER A 80 -7.15 5.72 -10.58
N TYR A 81 -6.75 4.47 -10.32
CA TYR A 81 -6.66 3.91 -8.97
C TYR A 81 -5.24 3.98 -8.40
N GLN A 82 -4.53 5.07 -8.67
CA GLN A 82 -3.25 5.40 -8.04
C GLN A 82 -3.12 6.90 -7.87
N THR A 83 -2.43 7.33 -6.80
CA THR A 83 -2.18 8.76 -6.59
C THR A 83 -1.13 9.27 -7.59
N GLU A 84 -1.31 10.50 -8.10
CA GLU A 84 -0.39 11.12 -9.07
C GLU A 84 1.01 11.41 -8.50
N TYR A 85 1.20 11.26 -7.20
CA TYR A 85 2.47 11.48 -6.48
C TYR A 85 3.07 10.20 -5.89
N ALA A 86 2.55 9.03 -6.22
CA ALA A 86 3.14 7.75 -5.82
C ALA A 86 4.52 7.58 -6.47
N THR A 87 5.53 7.28 -5.66
CA THR A 87 6.92 7.13 -6.11
C THR A 87 7.56 5.82 -5.68
N ASN A 88 7.06 5.21 -4.60
CA ASN A 88 7.63 4.01 -4.00
C ASN A 88 6.69 2.82 -4.23
N PRO A 89 7.03 1.86 -5.12
CA PRO A 89 6.22 0.67 -5.31
C PRO A 89 6.21 -0.22 -4.07
N GLY A 90 5.11 -0.98 -3.86
CA GLY A 90 4.98 -1.92 -2.73
C GLY A 90 3.59 -1.96 -2.09
N ALA A 91 2.68 -1.03 -2.41
CA ALA A 91 1.30 -1.05 -1.93
C ALA A 91 0.40 -1.91 -2.83
N VAL A 92 -0.55 -2.61 -2.22
CA VAL A 92 -1.59 -3.38 -2.93
C VAL A 92 -2.79 -2.51 -3.29
N ALA A 93 -3.03 -1.43 -2.51
CA ALA A 93 -4.14 -0.51 -2.73
C ALA A 93 -3.68 0.95 -2.65
N ALA A 94 -4.36 1.82 -3.39
CA ALA A 94 -4.11 3.26 -3.33
C ALA A 94 -4.74 3.88 -2.06
N PRO A 95 -4.12 4.93 -1.48
CA PRO A 95 -4.73 5.73 -0.43
C PRO A 95 -5.81 6.62 -1.04
N THR A 96 -7.08 6.16 -0.98
CA THR A 96 -8.20 6.76 -1.73
C THR A 96 -8.42 8.25 -1.48
N ALA A 97 -8.17 8.75 -0.27
CA ALA A 97 -8.22 10.19 0.01
C ALA A 97 -7.20 11.00 -0.81
N GLY A 98 -6.07 10.38 -1.16
CA GLY A 98 -5.02 10.99 -1.98
C GLY A 98 -5.36 11.10 -3.46
N LEU A 99 -6.32 10.32 -3.96
CA LEU A 99 -6.77 10.39 -5.35
C LEU A 99 -7.37 11.76 -5.72
N HIS A 100 -7.85 12.51 -4.74
CA HIS A 100 -8.36 13.88 -4.94
C HIS A 100 -7.25 14.92 -5.15
N LEU A 101 -5.99 14.58 -4.90
CA LEU A 101 -4.84 15.50 -5.04
C LEU A 101 -4.22 15.40 -6.44
N SER A 102 -4.79 16.13 -7.40
CA SER A 102 -4.20 16.25 -8.73
C SER A 102 -2.89 17.03 -8.72
N LYS A 103 -2.03 16.82 -9.71
CA LYS A 103 -0.77 17.61 -9.90
C LYS A 103 -1.03 19.11 -9.94
N SER A 104 -2.13 19.54 -10.58
CA SER A 104 -2.53 20.94 -10.64
C SER A 104 -2.90 21.49 -9.27
N LEU A 105 -3.68 20.74 -8.48
CA LEU A 105 -4.05 21.14 -7.11
C LEU A 105 -2.81 21.24 -6.22
N ILE A 106 -1.93 20.22 -6.26
CA ILE A 106 -0.66 20.23 -5.52
C ILE A 106 0.18 21.45 -5.88
N SER A 107 0.32 21.76 -7.18
CA SER A 107 1.04 22.94 -7.65
C SER A 107 0.44 24.24 -7.11
N ASN A 108 -0.89 24.37 -7.15
CA ASN A 108 -1.58 25.56 -6.67
C ASN A 108 -1.46 25.73 -5.15
N LEU A 109 -1.51 24.64 -4.38
CA LEU A 109 -1.26 24.67 -2.93
C LEU A 109 0.15 25.15 -2.62
N LYS A 110 1.17 24.62 -3.33
CA LYS A 110 2.57 25.06 -3.19
C LYS A 110 2.73 26.56 -3.50
N LYS A 111 2.10 27.06 -4.56
CA LYS A 111 2.12 28.51 -4.90
C LYS A 111 1.50 29.38 -3.81
N LYS A 112 0.55 28.86 -3.03
CA LYS A 112 -0.05 29.54 -1.86
C LYS A 112 0.78 29.40 -0.59
N GLY A 113 1.98 28.82 -0.64
CA GLY A 113 2.86 28.65 0.50
C GLY A 113 2.51 27.45 1.41
N VAL A 114 1.68 26.52 0.92
CA VAL A 114 1.41 25.25 1.64
C VAL A 114 2.62 24.34 1.47
N ILE A 115 3.13 23.85 2.58
CA ILE A 115 4.22 22.87 2.63
C ILE A 115 3.59 21.48 2.50
N ILE A 116 3.99 20.73 1.50
CA ILE A 116 3.52 19.35 1.25
C ILE A 116 4.65 18.39 1.56
N LEU A 117 4.43 17.55 2.56
CA LEU A 117 5.40 16.58 3.06
C LEU A 117 4.95 15.17 2.67
N PRO A 118 5.67 14.48 1.77
CA PRO A 118 5.35 13.13 1.39
C PRO A 118 5.81 12.14 2.47
N ILE A 119 4.97 11.15 2.74
CA ILE A 119 5.27 9.98 3.57
C ILE A 119 4.94 8.73 2.77
N THR A 120 5.56 7.60 3.11
CA THR A 120 5.28 6.32 2.46
C THR A 120 4.53 5.40 3.42
N LEU A 121 3.42 4.85 2.95
CA LEU A 121 2.75 3.73 3.59
C LEU A 121 2.36 2.73 2.50
N HIS A 122 2.82 1.50 2.63
CA HIS A 122 2.44 0.42 1.74
C HIS A 122 1.19 -0.26 2.30
N VAL A 123 0.04 0.11 1.73
CA VAL A 123 -1.25 -0.50 2.08
C VAL A 123 -1.21 -1.98 1.74
N GLY A 124 -1.38 -2.83 2.75
CA GLY A 124 -1.32 -4.27 2.61
C GLY A 124 -2.63 -4.89 2.12
N TYR A 125 -2.55 -6.17 1.75
CA TYR A 125 -3.71 -6.94 1.27
C TYR A 125 -4.84 -7.06 2.31
N GLY A 126 -4.52 -6.98 3.60
CA GLY A 126 -5.48 -7.04 4.69
C GLY A 126 -6.57 -5.97 4.64
N THR A 127 -6.33 -4.85 3.94
CA THR A 127 -7.31 -3.77 3.75
C THR A 127 -8.57 -4.22 3.00
N PHE A 128 -8.48 -5.28 2.18
CA PHE A 128 -9.63 -5.83 1.45
C PHE A 128 -10.33 -6.98 2.19
N LYS A 129 -9.82 -7.39 3.35
CA LYS A 129 -10.44 -8.44 4.16
C LYS A 129 -11.61 -7.85 4.95
N PRO A 130 -12.83 -8.41 4.85
CA PRO A 130 -13.93 -8.00 5.72
C PRO A 130 -13.51 -8.15 7.20
N ILE A 131 -13.85 -7.15 8.00
CA ILE A 131 -13.67 -7.21 9.45
C ILE A 131 -14.85 -8.03 9.98
N ASP A 132 -14.58 -9.18 10.60
CA ASP A 132 -15.61 -9.93 11.33
C ASP A 132 -16.03 -9.13 12.56
N GLN A 133 -17.34 -8.90 12.69
CA GLN A 133 -17.90 -8.03 13.74
C GLN A 133 -17.63 -8.58 15.18
N GLU A 134 -17.36 -9.86 15.32
CA GLU A 134 -17.04 -10.48 16.61
C GLU A 134 -15.64 -10.11 17.14
N ASP A 135 -14.75 -9.58 16.29
CA ASP A 135 -13.33 -9.32 16.61
C ASP A 135 -12.99 -7.85 16.85
N LEU A 136 -13.96 -6.95 16.97
CA LEU A 136 -13.69 -5.51 17.16
C LEU A 136 -12.87 -5.17 18.42
N SER A 137 -12.92 -6.01 19.45
CA SER A 137 -12.12 -5.84 20.67
C SER A 137 -10.68 -6.34 20.53
N ASN A 138 -10.43 -7.27 19.61
CA ASN A 138 -9.13 -7.90 19.34
C ASN A 138 -8.63 -7.63 17.91
N LEU A 139 -8.98 -6.49 17.34
CA LEU A 139 -8.70 -6.15 15.94
C LEU A 139 -7.19 -6.10 15.71
N LYS A 140 -6.60 -7.20 15.26
CA LYS A 140 -5.24 -7.24 14.72
C LYS A 140 -5.29 -6.85 13.25
N LEU A 141 -4.85 -5.64 12.93
CA LEU A 141 -4.63 -5.27 11.54
C LEU A 141 -3.36 -5.95 11.02
N HIS A 142 -3.38 -6.30 9.73
CA HIS A 142 -2.16 -6.71 9.07
C HIS A 142 -1.12 -5.59 9.13
N LYS A 143 0.13 -5.98 9.38
CA LYS A 143 1.24 -5.04 9.42
C LYS A 143 1.44 -4.39 8.07
N GLU A 144 1.59 -3.06 8.07
CA GLU A 144 1.85 -2.26 6.88
C GLU A 144 3.19 -1.55 7.02
N TRP A 145 3.96 -1.48 5.94
CA TRP A 145 5.24 -0.78 5.94
C TRP A 145 5.02 0.72 5.92
N VAL A 146 5.63 1.41 6.87
CA VAL A 146 5.58 2.87 6.99
C VAL A 146 7.00 3.44 6.98
N SER A 147 7.19 4.51 6.23
CA SER A 147 8.41 5.31 6.26
C SER A 147 8.07 6.79 6.36
N VAL A 148 8.56 7.41 7.44
CA VAL A 148 8.53 8.86 7.67
C VAL A 148 9.98 9.29 7.90
N ASN A 149 10.55 10.03 6.95
CA ASN A 149 11.96 10.39 6.98
C ASN A 149 12.24 11.55 7.97
N LYS A 150 13.53 11.80 8.20
CA LYS A 150 14.00 12.81 9.15
C LYS A 150 13.55 14.21 8.77
N GLU A 151 13.61 14.56 7.49
CA GLU A 151 13.23 15.88 6.98
C GLU A 151 11.75 16.18 7.24
N VAL A 152 10.87 15.21 7.05
CA VAL A 152 9.44 15.31 7.37
C VAL A 152 9.24 15.53 8.86
N VAL A 153 9.92 14.75 9.70
CA VAL A 153 9.80 14.85 11.16
C VAL A 153 10.29 16.21 11.66
N GLU A 154 11.42 16.70 11.18
CA GLU A 154 11.97 18.01 11.57
C GLU A 154 11.02 19.14 11.17
N GLU A 155 10.42 19.05 9.98
CA GLU A 155 9.45 20.07 9.54
C GLU A 155 8.18 20.03 10.38
N ILE A 156 7.67 18.84 10.74
CA ILE A 156 6.53 18.69 11.66
C ILE A 156 6.85 19.35 13.01
N LYS A 157 8.03 19.08 13.58
CA LYS A 157 8.48 19.68 14.83
C LYS A 157 8.59 21.20 14.75
N ARG A 158 9.09 21.71 13.63
CA ARG A 158 9.18 23.15 13.38
C ARG A 158 7.80 23.80 13.31
N ILE A 159 6.85 23.20 12.59
CA ILE A 159 5.49 23.71 12.46
C ILE A 159 4.71 23.67 13.79
N LYS A 160 4.87 22.62 14.60
CA LYS A 160 4.24 22.52 15.93
C LYS A 160 4.62 23.66 16.89
N LYS A 161 5.73 24.35 16.64
CA LYS A 161 6.14 25.53 17.43
C LYS A 161 5.53 26.85 16.91
N THR A 162 4.65 26.78 15.94
CA THR A 162 4.00 27.93 15.30
C THR A 162 2.48 27.77 15.37
N ASP A 163 1.72 28.81 15.02
CA ASP A 163 0.25 28.76 14.93
C ASP A 163 -0.25 28.08 13.64
N ARG A 164 0.66 27.49 12.84
CA ARG A 164 0.28 26.79 11.61
C ARG A 164 -0.30 25.42 11.91
N ARG A 165 -1.18 24.95 11.02
CA ARG A 165 -1.82 23.66 11.14
C ARG A 165 -1.05 22.57 10.40
N ILE A 166 -1.09 21.35 10.94
CA ILE A 166 -0.68 20.12 10.26
C ILE A 166 -1.95 19.41 9.82
N ILE A 167 -2.04 19.06 8.55
CA ILE A 167 -3.21 18.41 7.95
C ILE A 167 -2.76 17.08 7.37
N ALA A 168 -3.27 15.98 7.91
CA ALA A 168 -3.09 14.64 7.36
C ALA A 168 -4.20 14.32 6.36
N ILE A 169 -3.86 13.88 5.15
CA ILE A 169 -4.82 13.50 4.13
C ILE A 169 -4.92 11.98 4.08
N GLY A 170 -6.05 11.47 4.54
CA GLY A 170 -6.34 10.04 4.66
C GLY A 170 -5.91 9.42 5.97
N THR A 171 -6.63 8.36 6.37
CA THR A 171 -6.32 7.57 7.57
C THR A 171 -4.95 6.90 7.51
N THR A 172 -4.46 6.58 6.31
CA THR A 172 -3.10 6.09 6.07
C THR A 172 -2.04 7.11 6.53
N SER A 173 -2.24 8.40 6.24
CA SER A 173 -1.36 9.47 6.70
C SER A 173 -1.42 9.65 8.21
N VAL A 174 -2.62 9.59 8.81
CA VAL A 174 -2.78 9.63 10.27
C VAL A 174 -2.05 8.44 10.90
N ARG A 175 -2.25 7.22 10.39
CA ARG A 175 -1.56 6.03 10.90
C ARG A 175 -0.04 6.17 10.88
N ALA A 176 0.51 6.69 9.79
CA ALA A 176 1.95 6.90 9.66
C ALA A 176 2.47 7.93 10.68
N LEU A 177 1.75 9.03 10.88
CA LEU A 177 2.12 10.06 11.85
C LEU A 177 2.02 9.56 13.29
N GLU A 178 0.93 8.90 13.66
CA GLU A 178 0.77 8.29 14.98
C GLU A 178 1.84 7.23 15.27
N SER A 179 2.22 6.45 14.24
CA SER A 179 3.26 5.43 14.38
C SER A 179 4.66 6.00 14.57
N CYS A 180 4.91 7.24 14.19
CA CYS A 180 6.19 7.93 14.39
C CYS A 180 6.21 8.82 15.64
N TYR A 181 5.11 8.91 16.39
CA TYR A 181 5.09 9.60 17.68
C TYR A 181 5.59 8.69 18.80
N SER A 182 6.62 9.14 19.54
CA SER A 182 7.14 8.43 20.70
C SER A 182 6.61 9.06 22.00
N HIS A 183 5.86 8.28 22.76
CA HIS A 183 5.36 8.70 24.06
C HIS A 183 6.46 8.87 25.11
N GLU A 184 7.59 8.14 24.96
CA GLU A 184 8.71 8.22 25.90
C GLU A 184 9.38 9.59 25.87
N ILE A 185 9.60 10.15 24.68
CA ILE A 185 10.23 11.48 24.52
C ILE A 185 9.21 12.58 24.24
N ASN A 186 7.92 12.22 24.18
CA ASN A 186 6.78 13.12 23.89
C ASN A 186 6.98 13.92 22.58
N ASP A 187 7.51 13.26 21.54
CA ASP A 187 7.84 13.91 20.26
C ASP A 187 7.87 12.90 19.10
N PHE A 188 7.92 13.40 17.87
CA PHE A 188 8.02 12.60 16.65
C PHE A 188 9.45 12.10 16.43
N ILE A 189 9.59 10.88 15.91
CA ILE A 189 10.86 10.27 15.49
C ILE A 189 10.76 9.75 14.07
N PRO A 190 11.83 9.78 13.26
CA PRO A 190 11.83 9.14 11.96
C PRO A 190 11.66 7.63 12.12
N ILE A 191 10.88 7.03 11.21
CA ILE A 191 10.66 5.58 11.20
C ILE A 191 10.73 5.01 9.79
N ALA A 192 11.15 3.74 9.72
CA ALA A 192 11.07 2.89 8.54
C ALA A 192 10.82 1.45 9.04
N LYS A 193 9.55 1.08 9.26
CA LYS A 193 9.19 -0.19 9.92
C LYS A 193 7.77 -0.65 9.56
N TYR A 194 7.49 -1.91 9.87
CA TYR A 194 6.12 -2.42 9.85
C TYR A 194 5.35 -1.96 11.09
N VAL A 195 4.11 -1.53 10.88
CA VAL A 195 3.19 -1.05 11.92
C VAL A 195 1.84 -1.76 11.82
N ASP A 196 1.18 -1.97 12.95
CA ASP A 196 -0.14 -2.59 13.07
C ASP A 196 -1.14 -1.68 13.84
N LEU A 197 -0.82 -0.40 13.94
CA LEU A 197 -1.63 0.59 14.65
C LEU A 197 -3.03 0.73 14.02
N VAL A 198 -4.06 0.64 14.84
CA VAL A 198 -5.46 0.87 14.46
C VAL A 198 -5.82 2.32 14.73
N ILE A 199 -6.27 3.03 13.70
CA ILE A 199 -6.89 4.35 13.85
C ILE A 199 -8.37 4.12 14.11
N LYS A 200 -8.84 4.53 15.29
CA LYS A 200 -10.24 4.43 15.73
C LYS A 200 -10.97 5.73 15.49
#